data_23c7c24aac077b8d6c543c6042732c01
#
_entry.id   23c7c24aac077b8d6c543c6042732c01
#
_cell.length_a   1.000
_cell.length_b   1.000
_cell.length_c   1.000
_cell.angle_alpha   90.00
_cell.angle_beta   90.00
_cell.angle_gamma   90.00
#
_symmetry.space_group_name_H-M   'P 1'
#
loop_
_entity.id
_entity.type
_entity.pdbx_description
1 polymer ?
#
loop_
_entity_poly.entity_id
_entity_poly.type
_entity_poly.pdbx_seq_one_letter_code
_entity_poly.pdbx_strand_id
1 'polypeptide(L)'
;MPESGSPATADTRGSILVETGRITAITAHPGDQVVMRIAAPRIAARARAGHFVHLRCAPDRPMRRPMSIMLSDGEAIDILFKVHGAGTRELAARRVGEDISLIGPIGRPFRQDGHRRRPLLIGGGVGIPPMVFLADLLRTSAVRPFVIMGSEVPFPFPVTPSRIMVPQLPAPVTGTMPLLEDWGIACRLASLQGYAGCFEGYVTELAEQWIVAQDPESRDDLEIYACGPTPMLRAVAELAARHALPCQVSLEEYMACAVGGCAGCAVAVRTPDGPAMKRVCVDGPVFEAADVVFD
;
A
#
# COMPACT_ATOMS: atom_id res chain seq x y z
N MET A 1 -30.12 -5.31 28.13
CA MET A 1 -28.76 -5.27 27.58
C MET A 1 -28.84 -5.57 26.07
N PRO A 2 -28.61 -4.61 25.16
CA PRO A 2 -28.56 -4.94 23.76
C PRO A 2 -27.18 -5.54 23.44
N GLU A 3 -27.20 -6.70 22.80
CA GLU A 3 -26.03 -7.40 22.32
C GLU A 3 -25.29 -6.52 21.30
N SER A 4 -24.03 -6.20 21.60
CA SER A 4 -23.10 -5.57 20.65
C SER A 4 -22.69 -6.62 19.60
N GLY A 5 -23.52 -6.78 18.58
CA GLY A 5 -23.18 -7.58 17.41
C GLY A 5 -21.98 -6.95 16.71
N SER A 6 -20.85 -7.65 16.72
CA SER A 6 -19.71 -7.34 15.85
C SER A 6 -20.21 -7.18 14.42
N PRO A 7 -19.87 -6.12 13.68
CA PRO A 7 -20.36 -5.94 12.32
C PRO A 7 -19.98 -7.15 11.49
N ALA A 8 -20.97 -7.85 10.94
CA ALA A 8 -20.79 -8.98 10.07
C ALA A 8 -19.84 -8.56 8.94
N THR A 9 -18.69 -9.24 8.85
CA THR A 9 -17.69 -8.98 7.83
C THR A 9 -18.31 -9.23 6.45
N ALA A 10 -18.55 -8.15 5.69
CA ALA A 10 -19.13 -8.25 4.36
C ALA A 10 -18.33 -9.23 3.49
N ASP A 11 -19.03 -10.23 2.92
CA ASP A 11 -18.41 -11.19 2.00
C ASP A 11 -17.98 -10.49 0.71
N THR A 12 -16.68 -10.29 0.54
CA THR A 12 -16.11 -9.62 -0.65
C THR A 12 -16.06 -10.50 -1.88
N ARG A 13 -16.38 -11.80 -1.79
CA ARG A 13 -16.32 -12.74 -2.92
C ARG A 13 -17.24 -12.38 -4.07
N GLY A 14 -18.39 -11.77 -3.80
CA GLY A 14 -19.33 -11.28 -4.81
C GLY A 14 -18.86 -10.03 -5.58
N SER A 15 -17.77 -9.36 -5.15
CA SER A 15 -17.22 -8.17 -5.82
C SER A 15 -16.07 -8.49 -6.78
N ILE A 16 -15.51 -9.69 -6.75
CA ILE A 16 -14.37 -10.10 -7.57
C ILE A 16 -14.83 -10.38 -8.99
N LEU A 17 -14.15 -9.78 -9.97
CA LEU A 17 -14.40 -9.93 -11.39
C LEU A 17 -13.22 -10.59 -12.10
N VAL A 18 -13.50 -11.28 -13.19
CA VAL A 18 -12.49 -11.60 -14.20
C VAL A 18 -12.68 -10.63 -15.36
N GLU A 19 -11.60 -9.94 -15.73
CA GLU A 19 -11.60 -8.95 -16.80
C GLU A 19 -10.36 -9.10 -17.67
N THR A 20 -10.52 -8.90 -18.98
CA THR A 20 -9.42 -8.74 -19.91
C THR A 20 -9.21 -7.24 -20.10
N GLY A 21 -8.12 -6.74 -19.52
CA GLY A 21 -7.74 -5.33 -19.67
C GLY A 21 -6.71 -5.17 -20.78
N ARG A 22 -6.52 -3.92 -21.21
CA ARG A 22 -5.53 -3.54 -22.21
C ARG A 22 -4.42 -2.71 -21.58
N ILE A 23 -3.17 -3.08 -21.81
CA ILE A 23 -2.01 -2.31 -21.35
C ILE A 23 -1.95 -1.01 -22.17
N THR A 24 -2.02 0.14 -21.48
CA THR A 24 -2.03 1.46 -22.11
C THR A 24 -0.74 2.23 -21.90
N ALA A 25 0.03 1.91 -20.85
CA ALA A 25 1.35 2.48 -20.63
C ALA A 25 2.24 1.50 -19.86
N ILE A 26 3.54 1.56 -20.12
CA ILE A 26 4.59 0.84 -19.38
C ILE A 26 5.76 1.80 -19.22
N THR A 27 6.21 1.99 -17.99
CA THR A 27 7.38 2.82 -17.68
C THR A 27 8.34 2.03 -16.81
N ALA A 28 9.55 1.81 -17.33
CA ALA A 28 10.63 1.20 -16.56
C ALA A 28 11.36 2.26 -15.73
N HIS A 29 11.68 1.89 -14.49
CA HIS A 29 12.41 2.72 -13.54
C HIS A 29 13.68 2.00 -13.06
N PRO A 30 14.66 2.72 -12.51
CA PRO A 30 15.84 2.11 -11.91
C PRO A 30 15.46 1.10 -10.81
N GLY A 31 16.35 0.12 -10.56
CA GLY A 31 16.13 -0.91 -9.55
C GLY A 31 15.13 -1.99 -9.97
N ASP A 32 15.06 -2.25 -11.30
CA ASP A 32 14.18 -3.26 -11.89
C ASP A 32 12.68 -3.05 -11.56
N GLN A 33 12.27 -1.81 -11.47
CA GLN A 33 10.89 -1.44 -11.16
C GLN A 33 10.15 -1.03 -12.44
N VAL A 34 8.87 -1.39 -12.51
CA VAL A 34 8.00 -1.09 -13.65
C VAL A 34 6.67 -0.58 -13.15
N VAL A 35 6.25 0.57 -13.67
CA VAL A 35 4.87 1.05 -13.54
C VAL A 35 4.12 0.69 -14.81
N MET A 36 2.97 0.04 -14.66
CA MET A 36 2.11 -0.39 -15.76
C MET A 36 0.69 0.13 -15.56
N ARG A 37 0.15 0.77 -16.61
CA ARG A 37 -1.24 1.20 -16.65
C ARG A 37 -2.06 0.24 -17.50
N ILE A 38 -3.22 -0.17 -16.97
CA ILE A 38 -4.09 -1.17 -17.59
C ILE A 38 -5.51 -0.62 -17.61
N ALA A 39 -6.08 -0.44 -18.79
CA ALA A 39 -7.50 -0.15 -18.96
C ALA A 39 -8.30 -1.40 -18.59
N ALA A 40 -9.06 -1.31 -17.50
CA ALA A 40 -9.88 -2.36 -16.93
C ALA A 40 -11.06 -1.72 -16.17
N PRO A 41 -12.04 -1.13 -16.90
CA PRO A 41 -13.04 -0.24 -16.32
C PRO A 41 -13.93 -0.91 -15.27
N ARG A 42 -14.22 -2.19 -15.41
CA ARG A 42 -15.06 -2.90 -14.43
C ARG A 42 -14.35 -3.10 -13.08
N ILE A 43 -13.04 -3.36 -13.12
CA ILE A 43 -12.18 -3.47 -11.93
C ILE A 43 -11.88 -2.07 -11.39
N ALA A 44 -11.49 -1.14 -12.27
CA ALA A 44 -11.12 0.22 -11.91
C ALA A 44 -12.24 0.96 -11.16
N ALA A 45 -13.49 0.87 -11.64
CA ALA A 45 -14.65 1.50 -10.99
C ALA A 45 -14.94 1.00 -9.57
N ARG A 46 -14.39 -0.16 -9.18
CA ARG A 46 -14.58 -0.78 -7.86
C ARG A 46 -13.34 -0.77 -7.00
N ALA A 47 -12.22 -0.35 -7.56
CA ALA A 47 -10.94 -0.32 -6.85
C ALA A 47 -10.97 0.69 -5.68
N ARG A 48 -10.34 0.30 -4.57
CA ARG A 48 -10.11 1.14 -3.39
C ARG A 48 -8.70 0.92 -2.88
N ALA A 49 -8.17 1.87 -2.12
CA ALA A 49 -6.84 1.76 -1.54
C ALA A 49 -6.73 0.53 -0.63
N GLY A 50 -5.71 -0.29 -0.84
CA GLY A 50 -5.53 -1.60 -0.21
C GLY A 50 -6.02 -2.77 -1.05
N HIS A 51 -6.83 -2.56 -2.09
CA HIS A 51 -7.14 -3.62 -3.04
C HIS A 51 -5.95 -3.96 -3.93
N PHE A 52 -5.92 -5.21 -4.40
CA PHE A 52 -4.96 -5.69 -5.40
C PHE A 52 -5.66 -6.43 -6.54
N VAL A 53 -4.92 -6.71 -7.60
CA VAL A 53 -5.35 -7.55 -8.72
C VAL A 53 -4.43 -8.76 -8.85
N HIS A 54 -4.95 -9.86 -9.40
CA HIS A 54 -4.20 -11.08 -9.67
C HIS A 54 -4.03 -11.24 -11.17
N LEU A 55 -2.82 -10.93 -11.68
CA LEU A 55 -2.51 -10.83 -13.11
C LEU A 55 -1.98 -12.14 -13.68
N ARG A 56 -2.40 -12.50 -14.91
CA ARG A 56 -1.79 -13.55 -15.70
C ARG A 56 -0.63 -12.96 -16.49
N CYS A 57 0.60 -13.26 -16.09
CA CYS A 57 1.81 -12.64 -16.65
C CYS A 57 2.05 -13.00 -18.12
N ALA A 58 1.78 -14.27 -18.50
CA ALA A 58 1.87 -14.76 -19.87
C ALA A 58 0.87 -15.87 -20.13
N PRO A 59 0.50 -16.15 -21.39
CA PRO A 59 -0.50 -17.17 -21.74
C PRO A 59 -0.12 -18.59 -21.31
N ASP A 60 1.16 -18.94 -21.32
CA ASP A 60 1.72 -20.23 -20.94
C ASP A 60 2.03 -20.35 -19.43
N ARG A 61 1.84 -19.26 -18.66
CA ARG A 61 2.01 -19.25 -17.22
C ARG A 61 0.67 -19.36 -16.49
N PRO A 62 0.36 -20.51 -15.91
CA PRO A 62 -0.92 -20.68 -15.20
C PRO A 62 -0.99 -19.86 -13.91
N MET A 63 0.15 -19.71 -13.21
CA MET A 63 0.20 -18.99 -11.93
C MET A 63 0.19 -17.48 -12.15
N ARG A 64 -0.85 -16.85 -11.63
CA ARG A 64 -0.98 -15.39 -11.60
C ARG A 64 -0.06 -14.76 -10.54
N ARG A 65 0.07 -13.45 -10.57
CA ARG A 65 0.81 -12.66 -9.57
C ARG A 65 -0.09 -11.60 -8.95
N PRO A 66 -0.14 -11.51 -7.62
CA PRO A 66 -0.83 -10.41 -6.93
C PRO A 66 -0.04 -9.12 -7.14
N MET A 67 -0.74 -8.04 -7.48
CA MET A 67 -0.18 -6.71 -7.67
C MET A 67 -1.10 -5.69 -7.02
N SER A 68 -0.57 -4.92 -6.08
CA SER A 68 -1.30 -3.83 -5.44
C SER A 68 -1.69 -2.77 -6.45
N ILE A 69 -2.91 -2.24 -6.33
CA ILE A 69 -3.36 -1.11 -7.15
C ILE A 69 -2.75 0.17 -6.58
N MET A 70 -2.05 0.93 -7.43
CA MET A 70 -1.40 2.19 -7.08
C MET A 70 -2.33 3.39 -7.28
N LEU A 71 -3.11 3.37 -8.35
CA LEU A 71 -4.10 4.40 -8.69
C LEU A 71 -5.25 3.78 -9.48
N SER A 72 -6.40 4.47 -9.44
CA SER A 72 -7.54 4.19 -10.31
C SER A 72 -8.26 5.48 -10.64
N ASP A 73 -8.56 5.70 -11.92
CA ASP A 73 -9.38 6.81 -12.39
C ASP A 73 -10.82 6.38 -12.77
N GLY A 74 -11.18 5.14 -12.46
CA GLY A 74 -12.47 4.54 -12.80
C GLY A 74 -12.49 3.79 -14.14
N GLU A 75 -11.53 4.06 -15.05
CA GLU A 75 -11.40 3.43 -16.37
C GLU A 75 -10.15 2.53 -16.42
N ALA A 76 -9.09 2.91 -15.75
CA ALA A 76 -7.81 2.21 -15.72
C ALA A 76 -7.26 2.12 -14.30
N ILE A 77 -6.39 1.14 -14.10
CA ILE A 77 -5.59 1.00 -12.87
C ILE A 77 -4.12 1.12 -13.20
N ASP A 78 -3.36 1.68 -12.28
CA ASP A 78 -1.90 1.65 -12.29
C ASP A 78 -1.40 0.64 -11.25
N ILE A 79 -0.36 -0.11 -11.62
CA ILE A 79 0.36 -1.02 -10.73
C ILE A 79 1.85 -0.72 -10.79
N LEU A 80 2.55 -0.90 -9.67
CA LEU A 80 4.01 -0.91 -9.60
C LEU A 80 4.46 -2.31 -9.19
N PHE A 81 5.44 -2.84 -9.89
CA PHE A 81 6.06 -4.12 -9.51
C PHE A 81 7.57 -4.09 -9.73
N LYS A 82 8.28 -4.93 -8.96
CA LYS A 82 9.71 -5.20 -9.14
C LYS A 82 9.89 -6.47 -9.96
N VAL A 83 10.79 -6.43 -10.91
CA VAL A 83 11.13 -7.58 -11.74
C VAL A 83 11.93 -8.57 -10.90
N HIS A 84 11.24 -9.62 -10.44
CA HIS A 84 11.84 -10.67 -9.61
C HIS A 84 11.28 -12.04 -10.03
N GLY A 85 12.08 -12.87 -10.65
CA GLY A 85 11.66 -14.18 -11.12
C GLY A 85 10.96 -14.15 -12.50
N ALA A 86 10.57 -15.33 -13.00
CA ALA A 86 10.13 -15.51 -14.39
C ALA A 86 8.82 -14.75 -14.70
N GLY A 87 7.82 -14.82 -13.81
CA GLY A 87 6.51 -14.19 -14.08
C GLY A 87 6.58 -12.68 -14.21
N THR A 88 7.31 -11.98 -13.33
CA THR A 88 7.46 -10.51 -13.43
C THR A 88 8.38 -10.10 -14.56
N ARG A 89 9.35 -10.95 -14.98
CA ARG A 89 10.13 -10.72 -16.23
C ARG A 89 9.24 -10.75 -17.47
N GLU A 90 8.35 -11.73 -17.56
CA GLU A 90 7.39 -11.82 -18.67
C GLU A 90 6.39 -10.67 -18.65
N LEU A 91 5.95 -10.25 -17.46
CA LEU A 91 5.08 -9.10 -17.32
C LEU A 91 5.78 -7.81 -17.78
N ALA A 92 7.06 -7.61 -17.42
CA ALA A 92 7.86 -6.46 -17.83
C ALA A 92 8.17 -6.47 -19.34
N ALA A 93 8.18 -7.64 -20.01
CA ALA A 93 8.39 -7.79 -21.44
C ALA A 93 7.12 -7.52 -22.28
N ARG A 94 5.95 -7.33 -21.63
CA ARG A 94 4.70 -6.99 -22.33
C ARG A 94 4.80 -5.64 -23.03
N ARG A 95 3.91 -5.40 -23.97
CA ARG A 95 3.89 -4.18 -24.78
C ARG A 95 2.57 -3.43 -24.62
N VAL A 96 2.64 -2.12 -24.81
CA VAL A 96 1.43 -1.28 -24.92
C VAL A 96 0.57 -1.81 -26.07
N GLY A 97 -0.74 -1.89 -25.82
CA GLY A 97 -1.73 -2.43 -26.74
C GLY A 97 -2.00 -3.93 -26.59
N GLU A 98 -1.24 -4.66 -25.78
CA GLU A 98 -1.51 -6.06 -25.49
C GLU A 98 -2.62 -6.23 -24.42
N ASP A 99 -3.38 -7.30 -24.59
CA ASP A 99 -4.41 -7.69 -23.64
C ASP A 99 -3.82 -8.51 -22.49
N ILE A 100 -4.30 -8.27 -21.28
CA ILE A 100 -3.87 -8.98 -20.07
C ILE A 100 -5.10 -9.39 -19.25
N SER A 101 -5.10 -10.62 -18.72
CA SER A 101 -6.19 -11.13 -17.89
C SER A 101 -5.96 -10.78 -16.42
N LEU A 102 -6.96 -10.13 -15.80
CA LEU A 102 -6.99 -9.74 -14.40
C LEU A 102 -8.12 -10.44 -13.65
N ILE A 103 -7.88 -10.73 -12.38
CA ILE A 103 -8.92 -11.04 -11.38
C ILE A 103 -8.84 -9.91 -10.35
N GLY A 104 -9.97 -9.27 -10.04
CA GLY A 104 -10.01 -8.16 -9.08
C GLY A 104 -11.33 -7.38 -9.06
N PRO A 105 -11.41 -6.32 -8.27
CA PRO A 105 -10.47 -6.01 -7.18
C PRO A 105 -10.59 -7.04 -6.06
N ILE A 106 -9.48 -7.35 -5.42
CA ILE A 106 -9.40 -8.40 -4.39
C ILE A 106 -9.03 -7.77 -3.05
N GLY A 107 -9.59 -8.34 -1.98
CA GLY A 107 -9.23 -8.01 -0.61
C GLY A 107 -10.14 -7.00 0.06
N ARG A 108 -9.76 -6.63 1.28
CA ARG A 108 -10.42 -5.59 2.08
C ARG A 108 -9.57 -4.32 2.02
N PRO A 109 -10.17 -3.17 1.67
CA PRO A 109 -9.47 -1.91 1.58
C PRO A 109 -9.15 -1.35 2.97
N PHE A 110 -8.29 -0.32 3.03
CA PHE A 110 -8.12 0.50 4.20
C PHE A 110 -9.44 1.14 4.60
N ARG A 111 -9.66 1.20 5.91
CA ARG A 111 -10.83 1.85 6.51
C ARG A 111 -10.43 3.22 7.01
N GLN A 112 -11.31 4.18 6.81
CA GLN A 112 -11.18 5.52 7.32
C GLN A 112 -12.38 5.75 8.25
N ASP A 113 -12.14 5.76 9.54
CA ASP A 113 -13.21 5.91 10.52
C ASP A 113 -13.68 7.36 10.67
N GLY A 114 -13.03 8.30 9.95
CA GLY A 114 -13.42 9.71 9.87
C GLY A 114 -13.18 10.52 11.15
N HIS A 115 -12.72 9.88 12.22
CA HIS A 115 -12.48 10.53 13.50
C HIS A 115 -11.10 11.19 13.60
N ARG A 116 -10.11 10.69 12.84
CA ARG A 116 -8.73 11.18 12.87
C ARG A 116 -8.39 11.90 11.56
N ARG A 117 -7.85 13.11 11.70
CA ARG A 117 -7.64 14.03 10.57
C ARG A 117 -6.20 14.11 10.07
N ARG A 118 -5.29 13.42 10.73
CA ARG A 118 -3.86 13.46 10.43
C ARG A 118 -3.31 12.05 10.16
N PRO A 119 -3.68 11.41 9.03
CA PRO A 119 -3.16 10.10 8.68
C PRO A 119 -1.67 10.18 8.35
N LEU A 120 -0.89 9.25 8.93
CA LEU A 120 0.50 9.00 8.58
C LEU A 120 0.55 7.74 7.70
N LEU A 121 0.94 7.91 6.43
CA LEU A 121 1.03 6.84 5.45
C LEU A 121 2.49 6.40 5.30
N ILE A 122 2.80 5.13 5.55
CA ILE A 122 4.16 4.61 5.50
C ILE A 122 4.25 3.50 4.44
N GLY A 123 4.99 3.77 3.36
CA GLY A 123 5.18 2.84 2.24
C GLY A 123 6.62 2.39 2.08
N GLY A 124 6.88 1.09 1.86
CA GLY A 124 8.21 0.57 1.61
C GLY A 124 8.31 -0.29 0.36
N GLY A 125 9.22 0.04 -0.56
CA GLY A 125 9.44 -0.71 -1.80
C GLY A 125 8.15 -0.87 -2.61
N VAL A 126 7.75 -2.11 -2.90
CA VAL A 126 6.49 -2.40 -3.62
C VAL A 126 5.23 -2.19 -2.78
N GLY A 127 5.35 -1.81 -1.50
CA GLY A 127 4.25 -1.32 -0.66
C GLY A 127 3.96 0.18 -0.82
N ILE A 128 4.72 0.92 -1.63
CA ILE A 128 4.42 2.32 -2.01
C ILE A 128 3.05 2.46 -2.69
N PRO A 129 2.63 1.60 -3.64
CA PRO A 129 1.37 1.70 -4.36
C PRO A 129 0.12 1.91 -3.49
N PRO A 130 -0.18 1.09 -2.48
CA PRO A 130 -1.37 1.29 -1.66
C PRO A 130 -1.37 2.63 -0.92
N MET A 131 -0.19 3.16 -0.56
CA MET A 131 -0.06 4.46 0.10
C MET A 131 -0.33 5.62 -0.86
N VAL A 132 0.11 5.51 -2.12
CA VAL A 132 -0.21 6.50 -3.17
C VAL A 132 -1.72 6.51 -3.43
N PHE A 133 -2.36 5.35 -3.52
CA PHE A 133 -3.80 5.28 -3.75
C PHE A 133 -4.59 5.81 -2.55
N LEU A 134 -4.15 5.53 -1.33
CA LEU A 134 -4.78 6.08 -0.14
C LEU A 134 -4.63 7.60 -0.08
N ALA A 135 -3.44 8.13 -0.41
CA ALA A 135 -3.20 9.56 -0.50
C ALA A 135 -4.10 10.24 -1.54
N ASP A 136 -4.32 9.63 -2.71
CA ASP A 136 -5.25 10.12 -3.74
C ASP A 136 -6.68 10.23 -3.23
N LEU A 137 -7.17 9.21 -2.52
CA LEU A 137 -8.50 9.24 -1.91
C LEU A 137 -8.62 10.32 -0.83
N LEU A 138 -7.57 10.50 -0.04
CA LEU A 138 -7.56 11.46 1.08
C LEU A 138 -7.45 12.92 0.62
N ARG A 139 -6.82 13.21 -0.54
CA ARG A 139 -6.61 14.57 -1.01
C ARG A 139 -7.91 15.37 -1.25
N THR A 140 -9.02 14.68 -1.49
CA THR A 140 -10.34 15.31 -1.70
C THR A 140 -11.15 15.46 -0.42
N SER A 141 -10.62 15.01 0.71
CA SER A 141 -11.25 15.08 2.03
C SER A 141 -10.68 16.22 2.89
N ALA A 142 -11.24 16.43 4.08
CA ALA A 142 -10.77 17.45 5.01
C ALA A 142 -9.52 17.03 5.82
N VAL A 143 -8.98 15.83 5.58
CA VAL A 143 -7.82 15.32 6.30
C VAL A 143 -6.49 15.86 5.72
N ARG A 144 -5.42 15.78 6.50
CA ARG A 144 -4.08 16.24 6.11
C ARG A 144 -3.10 15.08 6.22
N PRO A 145 -3.00 14.21 5.19
CA PRO A 145 -2.07 13.08 5.23
C PRO A 145 -0.61 13.58 5.17
N PHE A 146 0.24 12.88 5.90
CA PHE A 146 1.69 12.94 5.72
C PHE A 146 2.18 11.58 5.24
N VAL A 147 3.02 11.55 4.20
CA VAL A 147 3.48 10.33 3.57
C VAL A 147 4.97 10.15 3.77
N ILE A 148 5.39 8.98 4.24
CA ILE A 148 6.80 8.58 4.32
C ILE A 148 6.99 7.36 3.43
N MET A 149 7.94 7.43 2.50
CA MET A 149 8.26 6.32 1.60
C MET A 149 9.71 5.89 1.78
N GLY A 150 9.94 4.58 1.83
CA GLY A 150 11.27 4.00 1.90
C GLY A 150 11.61 3.13 0.70
N SER A 151 12.88 3.10 0.32
CA SER A 151 13.37 2.21 -0.71
C SER A 151 14.84 1.85 -0.51
N GLU A 152 15.16 0.57 -0.74
CA GLU A 152 16.55 0.06 -0.77
C GLU A 152 17.20 0.21 -2.15
N VAL A 153 16.41 0.54 -3.16
CA VAL A 153 16.84 0.80 -4.54
C VAL A 153 16.39 2.21 -4.93
N PRO A 154 16.83 2.80 -6.05
CA PRO A 154 16.31 4.08 -6.49
C PRO A 154 14.77 4.08 -6.54
N PHE A 155 14.15 5.21 -6.16
CA PHE A 155 12.69 5.32 -6.17
C PHE A 155 12.13 5.18 -7.59
N PRO A 156 10.89 4.64 -7.77
CA PRO A 156 10.25 4.51 -9.08
C PRO A 156 9.68 5.85 -9.59
N PHE A 157 10.35 6.93 -9.24
CA PHE A 157 10.06 8.31 -9.65
C PHE A 157 11.30 9.19 -9.43
N PRO A 158 11.43 10.32 -10.13
CA PRO A 158 12.48 11.29 -9.84
C PRO A 158 12.26 11.91 -8.46
N VAL A 159 13.28 11.88 -7.60
CA VAL A 159 13.26 12.58 -6.32
C VAL A 159 13.47 14.06 -6.57
N THR A 160 12.56 14.92 -6.09
CA THR A 160 12.65 16.36 -6.21
C THR A 160 12.58 17.02 -4.82
N PRO A 161 13.18 18.21 -4.65
CA PRO A 161 12.99 18.96 -3.41
C PRO A 161 11.52 19.40 -3.25
N SER A 162 10.97 19.18 -2.06
CA SER A 162 9.61 19.60 -1.72
C SER A 162 9.54 21.10 -1.41
N ARG A 163 8.46 21.74 -1.82
CA ARG A 163 8.07 23.11 -1.43
C ARG A 163 7.18 23.12 -0.18
N ILE A 164 6.68 21.95 0.21
CA ILE A 164 5.82 21.81 1.39
C ILE A 164 6.71 21.66 2.62
N MET A 165 6.63 22.59 3.53
CA MET A 165 7.42 22.58 4.76
C MET A 165 6.89 21.53 5.74
N VAL A 166 7.81 20.79 6.35
CA VAL A 166 7.56 19.88 7.47
C VAL A 166 8.56 20.22 8.59
N PRO A 167 8.26 21.24 9.40
CA PRO A 167 9.22 21.83 10.35
C PRO A 167 9.75 20.85 11.41
N GLN A 168 9.02 19.76 11.64
CA GLN A 168 9.35 18.74 12.64
C GLN A 168 10.47 17.78 12.20
N LEU A 169 10.95 17.91 10.96
CA LEU A 169 11.95 17.01 10.40
C LEU A 169 13.30 17.72 10.19
N PRO A 170 14.41 16.97 10.12
CA PRO A 170 15.72 17.54 9.84
C PRO A 170 15.75 18.33 8.53
N ALA A 171 16.37 19.51 8.52
CA ALA A 171 16.41 20.42 7.37
C ALA A 171 16.92 19.79 6.05
N PRO A 172 17.87 18.82 6.03
CA PRO A 172 18.31 18.18 4.79
C PRO A 172 17.26 17.23 4.18
N VAL A 173 16.23 16.82 4.94
CA VAL A 173 15.20 15.86 4.49
C VAL A 173 14.13 16.59 3.69
N THR A 174 14.42 16.85 2.41
CA THR A 174 13.57 17.65 1.51
C THR A 174 12.99 16.84 0.36
N GLY A 175 13.51 15.63 0.10
CA GLY A 175 13.10 14.80 -1.02
C GLY A 175 11.63 14.39 -0.96
N THR A 176 10.92 14.51 -2.09
CA THR A 176 9.51 14.15 -2.23
C THR A 176 9.23 13.44 -3.55
N MET A 177 8.08 12.77 -3.61
CA MET A 177 7.48 12.26 -4.84
C MET A 177 6.74 13.39 -5.55
N PRO A 178 7.08 13.74 -6.83
CA PRO A 178 6.44 14.83 -7.55
C PRO A 178 4.92 14.75 -7.58
N LEU A 179 4.36 13.57 -7.78
CA LEU A 179 2.90 13.36 -7.81
C LEU A 179 2.20 13.81 -6.52
N LEU A 180 2.78 13.50 -5.36
CA LEU A 180 2.22 13.93 -4.06
C LEU A 180 2.42 15.43 -3.85
N GLU A 181 3.55 15.96 -4.28
CA GLU A 181 3.83 17.40 -4.26
C GLU A 181 2.78 18.17 -5.07
N ASP A 182 2.46 17.69 -6.29
CA ASP A 182 1.44 18.29 -7.16
C ASP A 182 0.02 18.21 -6.56
N TRP A 183 -0.24 17.22 -5.72
CA TRP A 183 -1.48 17.09 -4.96
C TRP A 183 -1.53 17.94 -3.68
N GLY A 184 -0.44 18.62 -3.36
CA GLY A 184 -0.33 19.39 -2.11
C GLY A 184 -0.21 18.53 -0.86
N ILE A 185 0.24 17.28 -1.01
CA ILE A 185 0.42 16.31 0.07
C ILE A 185 1.88 16.28 0.50
N ALA A 186 2.13 16.55 1.78
CA ALA A 186 3.47 16.46 2.34
C ALA A 186 4.00 15.02 2.24
N CYS A 187 5.19 14.86 1.64
CA CYS A 187 5.87 13.57 1.52
C CYS A 187 7.35 13.72 1.85
N ARG A 188 7.92 12.71 2.51
CA ARG A 188 9.38 12.61 2.74
C ARG A 188 9.85 11.19 2.46
N LEU A 189 11.10 11.10 2.05
CA LEU A 189 11.71 9.86 1.61
C LEU A 189 12.80 9.42 2.58
N ALA A 190 12.93 8.12 2.79
CA ALA A 190 13.96 7.50 3.62
C ALA A 190 14.69 6.40 2.86
N SER A 191 16.00 6.30 3.01
CA SER A 191 16.82 5.25 2.41
C SER A 191 18.18 5.17 3.08
N LEU A 192 18.71 3.97 3.22
CA LEU A 192 20.09 3.72 3.68
C LEU A 192 21.14 3.94 2.56
N GLN A 193 20.71 4.32 1.35
CA GLN A 193 21.60 4.47 0.19
C GLN A 193 22.18 5.88 0.03
N GLY A 194 21.89 6.81 0.95
CA GLY A 194 22.40 8.18 0.90
C GLY A 194 21.87 9.00 -0.28
N TYR A 195 20.66 8.75 -0.77
CA TYR A 195 20.07 9.54 -1.84
C TYR A 195 19.82 10.98 -1.40
N ALA A 196 20.19 11.94 -2.27
CA ALA A 196 20.08 13.36 -1.97
C ALA A 196 18.65 13.76 -1.57
N GLY A 197 18.53 14.50 -0.46
CA GLY A 197 17.26 14.95 0.08
C GLY A 197 16.45 13.89 0.83
N CYS A 198 16.91 12.63 0.87
CA CYS A 198 16.29 11.58 1.67
C CYS A 198 16.85 11.54 3.10
N PHE A 199 16.03 11.07 4.02
CA PHE A 199 16.50 10.71 5.36
C PHE A 199 17.40 9.46 5.26
N GLU A 200 18.60 9.52 5.82
CA GLU A 200 19.49 8.36 5.88
C GLU A 200 19.12 7.50 7.09
N GLY A 201 18.28 6.49 6.84
CA GLY A 201 17.73 5.63 7.89
C GLY A 201 16.46 4.92 7.41
N TYR A 202 15.77 4.29 8.36
CA TYR A 202 14.51 3.60 8.12
C TYR A 202 13.31 4.54 8.19
N VAL A 203 12.23 4.19 7.46
CA VAL A 203 10.95 4.93 7.49
C VAL A 203 10.39 5.07 8.91
N THR A 204 10.59 4.09 9.76
CA THR A 204 10.12 4.09 11.14
C THR A 204 10.89 5.06 12.03
N GLU A 205 12.18 5.27 11.78
CA GLU A 205 12.98 6.27 12.49
C GLU A 205 12.54 7.69 12.11
N LEU A 206 12.30 7.93 10.84
CA LEU A 206 11.77 9.22 10.37
C LEU A 206 10.35 9.46 10.91
N ALA A 207 9.51 8.42 10.92
CA ALA A 207 8.16 8.49 11.48
C ALA A 207 8.18 8.78 13.00
N GLU A 208 9.06 8.12 13.75
CA GLU A 208 9.24 8.34 15.19
C GLU A 208 9.60 9.80 15.47
N GLN A 209 10.62 10.35 14.76
CA GLN A 209 11.04 11.75 14.92
C GLN A 209 9.87 12.70 14.67
N TRP A 210 9.07 12.44 13.62
CA TRP A 210 7.94 13.29 13.29
C TRP A 210 6.80 13.18 14.33
N ILE A 211 6.48 11.95 14.80
CA ILE A 211 5.43 11.72 15.81
C ILE A 211 5.79 12.40 17.14
N VAL A 212 7.03 12.24 17.60
CA VAL A 212 7.48 12.81 18.89
C VAL A 212 7.45 14.31 18.86
N ALA A 213 7.72 14.91 17.71
CA ALA A 213 7.73 16.36 17.53
C ALA A 213 6.33 17.00 17.41
N GLN A 214 5.25 16.20 17.37
CA GLN A 214 3.88 16.71 17.39
C GLN A 214 3.49 17.12 18.82
N ASP A 215 2.66 18.17 18.94
CA ASP A 215 1.98 18.48 20.19
C ASP A 215 0.96 17.39 20.56
N PRO A 216 0.55 17.29 21.84
CA PRO A 216 -0.37 16.23 22.29
C PRO A 216 -1.69 16.19 21.52
N GLU A 217 -2.33 17.32 21.26
CA GLU A 217 -3.61 17.41 20.55
C GLU A 217 -3.47 16.91 19.11
N SER A 218 -2.40 17.33 18.41
CA SER A 218 -2.06 16.85 17.07
C SER A 218 -1.75 15.36 17.04
N ARG A 219 -1.15 14.83 18.11
CA ARG A 219 -0.82 13.40 18.23
C ARG A 219 -2.05 12.54 18.42
N ASP A 220 -3.02 13.00 19.20
CA ASP A 220 -4.31 12.29 19.41
C ASP A 220 -5.11 12.17 18.11
N ASP A 221 -4.85 13.02 17.12
CA ASP A 221 -5.50 13.00 15.80
C ASP A 221 -4.77 12.14 14.75
N LEU A 222 -3.66 11.45 15.16
CA LEU A 222 -2.89 10.59 14.27
C LEU A 222 -3.49 9.19 14.13
N GLU A 223 -3.42 8.65 12.92
CA GLU A 223 -3.65 7.25 12.58
C GLU A 223 -2.60 6.79 11.58
N ILE A 224 -2.05 5.59 11.73
CA ILE A 224 -1.01 5.06 10.87
C ILE A 224 -1.59 4.06 9.88
N TYR A 225 -1.19 4.19 8.62
CA TYR A 225 -1.46 3.23 7.55
C TYR A 225 -0.13 2.80 6.93
N ALA A 226 0.09 1.50 6.80
CA ALA A 226 1.36 1.04 6.25
C ALA A 226 1.21 -0.14 5.27
N CYS A 227 2.13 -0.18 4.29
CA CYS A 227 2.32 -1.31 3.40
C CYS A 227 3.80 -1.43 3.03
N GLY A 228 4.34 -2.65 3.05
CA GLY A 228 5.74 -2.92 2.74
C GLY A 228 6.20 -4.29 3.23
N PRO A 229 7.51 -4.55 3.23
CA PRO A 229 8.08 -5.80 3.70
C PRO A 229 7.71 -6.12 5.16
N THR A 230 7.54 -7.40 5.48
CA THR A 230 7.16 -7.87 6.84
C THR A 230 8.01 -7.25 7.96
N PRO A 231 9.37 -7.15 7.86
CA PRO A 231 10.17 -6.51 8.90
C PRO A 231 9.81 -5.02 9.11
N MET A 232 9.49 -4.30 8.04
CA MET A 232 9.05 -2.91 8.12
C MET A 232 7.68 -2.82 8.81
N LEU A 233 6.72 -3.67 8.44
CA LEU A 233 5.37 -3.67 9.03
C LEU A 233 5.42 -4.03 10.52
N ARG A 234 6.28 -4.97 10.93
CA ARG A 234 6.56 -5.26 12.35
C ARG A 234 7.04 -4.00 13.08
N ALA A 235 8.06 -3.33 12.54
CA ALA A 235 8.61 -2.11 13.15
C ALA A 235 7.58 -0.97 13.23
N VAL A 236 6.69 -0.85 12.21
CA VAL A 236 5.57 0.10 12.23
C VAL A 236 4.53 -0.26 13.29
N ALA A 237 4.18 -1.54 13.44
CA ALA A 237 3.27 -2.00 14.49
C ALA A 237 3.81 -1.72 15.90
N GLU A 238 5.11 -1.95 16.12
CA GLU A 238 5.80 -1.62 17.37
C GLU A 238 5.83 -0.10 17.62
N LEU A 239 6.09 0.70 16.58
CA LEU A 239 6.02 2.16 16.66
C LEU A 239 4.62 2.63 17.08
N ALA A 240 3.58 2.12 16.42
CA ALA A 240 2.20 2.44 16.74
C ALA A 240 1.84 2.07 18.19
N ALA A 241 2.27 0.89 18.65
CA ALA A 241 2.03 0.42 20.01
C ALA A 241 2.73 1.31 21.06
N ARG A 242 3.99 1.73 20.83
CA ARG A 242 4.72 2.63 21.74
C ARG A 242 4.02 3.97 21.93
N HIS A 243 3.37 4.47 20.90
CA HIS A 243 2.67 5.76 20.92
C HIS A 243 1.15 5.65 21.12
N ALA A 244 0.64 4.43 21.36
CA ALA A 244 -0.81 4.14 21.49
C ALA A 244 -1.64 4.66 20.31
N LEU A 245 -1.09 4.59 19.08
CA LEU A 245 -1.74 5.06 17.85
C LEU A 245 -2.48 3.90 17.16
N PRO A 246 -3.69 4.12 16.61
CA PRO A 246 -4.32 3.18 15.71
C PRO A 246 -3.44 2.96 14.48
N CYS A 247 -3.37 1.72 14.02
CA CYS A 247 -2.53 1.37 12.88
C CYS A 247 -3.16 0.26 12.05
N GLN A 248 -3.31 0.49 10.76
CA GLN A 248 -3.70 -0.51 9.77
C GLN A 248 -2.51 -0.87 8.90
N VAL A 249 -2.28 -2.16 8.70
CA VAL A 249 -1.20 -2.68 7.84
C VAL A 249 -1.78 -3.51 6.70
N SER A 250 -1.26 -3.32 5.49
CA SER A 250 -1.56 -4.17 4.34
C SER A 250 -0.46 -5.19 4.16
N LEU A 251 -0.79 -6.47 4.34
CA LEU A 251 0.14 -7.58 4.27
C LEU A 251 0.33 -8.07 2.83
N GLU A 252 1.53 -8.50 2.52
CA GLU A 252 1.90 -9.14 1.26
C GLU A 252 2.19 -10.62 1.51
N GLU A 253 1.57 -11.51 0.71
CA GLU A 253 1.76 -12.95 0.82
C GLU A 253 1.82 -13.62 -0.55
N TYR A 254 2.46 -14.78 -0.60
CA TYR A 254 2.40 -15.63 -1.79
C TYR A 254 0.99 -16.15 -2.01
N MET A 255 0.48 -15.96 -3.23
CA MET A 255 -0.90 -16.34 -3.56
C MET A 255 -0.94 -17.27 -4.76
N ALA A 256 -1.60 -18.42 -4.59
CA ALA A 256 -1.92 -19.30 -5.69
C ALA A 256 -3.29 -18.97 -6.32
N CYS A 257 -4.36 -18.90 -5.53
CA CYS A 257 -5.71 -18.63 -6.04
C CYS A 257 -6.18 -17.20 -5.89
N ALA A 258 -5.74 -16.50 -4.83
CA ALA A 258 -6.15 -15.14 -4.43
C ALA A 258 -7.67 -14.95 -4.19
N VAL A 259 -8.45 -16.03 -4.14
CA VAL A 259 -9.93 -16.02 -3.95
C VAL A 259 -10.38 -16.87 -2.77
N GLY A 260 -9.46 -17.21 -1.86
CA GLY A 260 -9.76 -17.88 -0.60
C GLY A 260 -9.88 -19.41 -0.67
N GLY A 261 -9.65 -20.04 -1.83
CA GLY A 261 -9.84 -21.49 -2.00
C GLY A 261 -8.69 -22.36 -1.47
N CYS A 262 -7.42 -21.87 -1.59
CA CYS A 262 -6.25 -22.71 -1.30
C CYS A 262 -5.64 -22.50 0.10
N ALA A 263 -6.01 -21.44 0.81
CA ALA A 263 -5.45 -20.99 2.10
C ALA A 263 -3.91 -20.78 2.12
N GLY A 264 -3.25 -20.71 0.97
CA GLY A 264 -1.79 -20.55 0.86
C GLY A 264 -1.27 -19.18 1.30
N CYS A 265 -2.16 -18.18 1.48
CA CYS A 265 -1.84 -16.85 1.97
C CYS A 265 -2.32 -16.64 3.42
N ALA A 266 -2.38 -17.70 4.22
CA ALA A 266 -2.87 -17.61 5.60
C ALA A 266 -1.76 -17.07 6.53
N VAL A 267 -2.15 -16.08 7.36
CA VAL A 267 -1.31 -15.47 8.39
C VAL A 267 -1.96 -15.60 9.75
N ALA A 268 -1.15 -15.62 10.81
CA ALA A 268 -1.64 -15.68 12.18
C ALA A 268 -2.16 -14.30 12.63
N VAL A 269 -3.37 -14.26 13.20
CA VAL A 269 -4.00 -13.04 13.70
C VAL A 269 -4.61 -13.32 15.06
N ARG A 270 -4.47 -12.38 16.00
CA ARG A 270 -5.16 -12.41 17.29
C ARG A 270 -6.63 -12.06 17.08
N THR A 271 -7.52 -12.81 17.70
CA THR A 271 -8.96 -12.53 17.72
C THR A 271 -9.47 -12.60 19.16
N PRO A 272 -10.67 -12.08 19.47
CA PRO A 272 -11.26 -12.20 20.80
C PRO A 272 -11.36 -13.65 21.29
N ASP A 273 -11.51 -14.60 20.38
CA ASP A 273 -11.61 -16.05 20.68
C ASP A 273 -10.23 -16.75 20.70
N GLY A 274 -9.13 -16.01 20.58
CA GLY A 274 -7.75 -16.53 20.54
C GLY A 274 -7.11 -16.42 19.14
N PRO A 275 -5.91 -16.99 18.95
CA PRO A 275 -5.21 -16.94 17.67
C PRO A 275 -5.97 -17.69 16.56
N ALA A 276 -6.05 -17.09 15.38
CA ALA A 276 -6.70 -17.68 14.21
C ALA A 276 -5.87 -17.46 12.94
N MET A 277 -5.96 -18.40 11.99
CA MET A 277 -5.37 -18.22 10.67
C MET A 277 -6.34 -17.46 9.77
N LYS A 278 -5.91 -16.32 9.25
CA LYS A 278 -6.67 -15.46 8.33
C LYS A 278 -6.02 -15.41 6.96
N ARG A 279 -6.82 -15.46 5.91
CA ARG A 279 -6.33 -15.44 4.52
C ARG A 279 -6.18 -14.00 4.04
N VAL A 280 -4.97 -13.60 3.67
CA VAL A 280 -4.69 -12.24 3.19
C VAL A 280 -5.58 -11.85 2.01
N CYS A 281 -5.91 -12.76 1.12
CA CYS A 281 -6.74 -12.47 -0.05
C CYS A 281 -8.25 -12.28 0.24
N VAL A 282 -8.76 -12.73 1.39
CA VAL A 282 -10.21 -12.66 1.71
C VAL A 282 -10.46 -11.87 2.98
N ASP A 283 -9.67 -12.18 4.03
CA ASP A 283 -9.82 -11.57 5.36
C ASP A 283 -9.03 -10.26 5.46
N GLY A 284 -7.99 -10.07 4.61
CA GLY A 284 -7.15 -8.90 4.40
C GLY A 284 -7.25 -8.38 2.96
N PRO A 285 -6.20 -7.75 2.41
CA PRO A 285 -4.83 -7.66 2.94
C PRO A 285 -4.67 -6.69 4.12
N VAL A 286 -5.65 -5.82 4.36
CA VAL A 286 -5.59 -4.83 5.43
C VAL A 286 -6.10 -5.42 6.73
N PHE A 287 -5.26 -5.32 7.76
CA PHE A 287 -5.54 -5.76 9.14
C PHE A 287 -5.19 -4.65 10.12
N GLU A 288 -5.78 -4.69 11.32
CA GLU A 288 -5.28 -3.92 12.45
C GLU A 288 -3.90 -4.44 12.82
N ALA A 289 -2.90 -3.55 12.93
CA ALA A 289 -1.52 -3.94 13.20
C ALA A 289 -1.38 -4.67 14.56
N ALA A 290 -2.18 -4.28 15.55
CA ALA A 290 -2.21 -4.91 16.87
C ALA A 290 -2.66 -6.37 16.84
N ASP A 291 -3.44 -6.75 15.83
CA ASP A 291 -3.97 -8.10 15.70
C ASP A 291 -3.01 -9.04 14.95
N VAL A 292 -2.10 -8.52 14.12
CA VAL A 292 -1.17 -9.35 13.34
C VAL A 292 -0.09 -9.95 14.25
N VAL A 293 0.16 -11.24 14.07
CA VAL A 293 1.31 -11.92 14.71
C VAL A 293 2.46 -11.90 13.71
N PHE A 294 3.43 -11.04 13.96
CA PHE A 294 4.66 -10.98 13.16
C PHE A 294 5.68 -11.96 13.76
N ASP A 295 6.06 -12.98 13.00
CA ASP A 295 7.09 -13.96 13.36
C ASP A 295 8.53 -13.43 13.15
#